data_fc1fe3ddfe59a19d90d29d80ad580af5
#
_entry.id   fc1fe3ddfe59a19d90d29d80ad580af5
#
_cell.length_a   1.000
_cell.length_b   1.000
_cell.length_c   1.000
_cell.angle_alpha   90.00
_cell.angle_beta   90.00
_cell.angle_gamma   90.00
#
_symmetry.space_group_name_H-M   'P 1'
#
loop_
_entity.id
_entity.type
_entity.pdbx_description
1 polymer ?
#
loop_
_entity_poly.entity_id
_entity_poly.type
_entity_poly.pdbx_seq_one_letter_code
_entity_poly.pdbx_strand_id
1 'polypeptide(L)'
;ISEPLKIKPEIKLFLEGVASYLNADKICKELLEFKRKELYYLLAHYYTDYELSPIVHSLSQYTSSFEYFILKHHKQIKSVEDFAQLGGYSVTTFRRIFKAIFNEPAYEWMMKQRKESILYQLRYTDASISEICFGHGFESLSHFSNFCKKSFGDSPRNIRKKEKEETSPNT
;
A
#
# COMPACT_ATOMS: atom_id res chain seq x y z
N ILE A 1 18.03 27.03 5.17
CA ILE A 1 17.78 26.76 3.73
C ILE A 1 18.27 25.34 3.52
N SER A 2 17.36 24.38 3.36
CA SER A 2 17.73 23.00 3.08
C SER A 2 18.36 22.91 1.69
N GLU A 3 19.45 22.17 1.54
CA GLU A 3 20.04 21.91 0.22
C GLU A 3 18.99 21.24 -0.69
N PRO A 4 18.96 21.61 -1.98
CA PRO A 4 18.05 20.97 -2.92
C PRO A 4 18.38 19.48 -3.07
N LEU A 5 17.36 18.63 -3.11
CA LEU A 5 17.53 17.19 -3.31
C LEU A 5 18.23 16.93 -4.65
N LYS A 6 19.37 16.24 -4.62
CA LYS A 6 20.06 15.80 -5.84
C LYS A 6 19.26 14.68 -6.50
N ILE A 7 18.81 14.90 -7.71
CA ILE A 7 18.09 13.87 -8.48
C ILE A 7 19.08 12.80 -8.92
N LYS A 8 18.86 11.56 -8.45
CA LYS A 8 19.68 10.41 -8.82
C LYS A 8 19.32 9.92 -10.24
N PRO A 9 20.27 9.30 -10.96
CA PRO A 9 20.05 8.88 -12.35
C PRO A 9 18.80 8.04 -12.58
N GLU A 10 18.51 7.14 -11.66
CA GLU A 10 17.35 6.25 -11.72
C GLU A 10 16.02 7.01 -11.62
N ILE A 11 15.98 8.03 -10.77
CA ILE A 11 14.81 8.92 -10.66
C ILE A 11 14.65 9.76 -11.91
N LYS A 12 15.75 10.25 -12.46
CA LYS A 12 15.73 11.02 -13.71
C LYS A 12 15.15 10.18 -14.84
N LEU A 13 15.63 8.95 -15.02
CA LEU A 13 15.14 8.01 -16.04
C LEU A 13 13.63 7.71 -15.85
N PHE A 14 13.21 7.51 -14.61
CA PHE A 14 11.78 7.34 -14.28
C PHE A 14 10.95 8.56 -14.72
N LEU A 15 11.39 9.77 -14.38
CA LEU A 15 10.68 11.01 -14.73
C LEU A 15 10.60 11.23 -16.25
N GLU A 16 11.67 10.95 -16.97
CA GLU A 16 11.71 11.00 -18.44
C GLU A 16 10.72 10.00 -19.06
N GLY A 17 10.63 8.78 -18.51
CA GLY A 17 9.65 7.79 -18.92
C GLY A 17 8.21 8.25 -18.67
N VAL A 18 7.91 8.81 -17.49
CA VAL A 18 6.58 9.36 -17.18
C VAL A 18 6.25 10.51 -18.10
N ALA A 19 7.18 11.44 -18.35
CA ALA A 19 6.98 12.57 -19.26
C ALA A 19 6.63 12.11 -20.67
N SER A 20 7.25 11.03 -21.17
CA SER A 20 6.95 10.47 -22.48
C SER A 20 5.52 9.95 -22.59
N TYR A 21 4.98 9.33 -21.53
CA TYR A 21 3.59 8.88 -21.51
C TYR A 21 2.60 10.03 -21.42
N LEU A 22 2.92 11.09 -20.64
CA LEU A 22 2.08 12.29 -20.53
C LEU A 22 1.93 13.00 -21.88
N ASN A 23 3.01 13.05 -22.66
CA ASN A 23 3.01 13.68 -23.98
C ASN A 23 2.29 12.85 -25.06
N ALA A 24 2.07 11.56 -24.83
CA ALA A 24 1.46 10.66 -25.81
C ALA A 24 -0.08 10.63 -25.76
N ASP A 25 -0.73 11.39 -24.89
CA ASP A 25 -2.20 11.44 -24.69
C ASP A 25 -2.86 10.05 -24.45
N LYS A 26 -2.07 9.06 -24.01
CA LYS A 26 -2.50 7.65 -23.86
C LYS A 26 -2.30 7.14 -22.44
N ILE A 27 -2.51 7.99 -21.44
CA ILE A 27 -2.39 7.55 -20.05
C ILE A 27 -3.71 7.00 -19.55
N CYS A 28 -3.72 5.71 -19.17
CA CYS A 28 -4.81 5.14 -18.40
C CYS A 28 -4.54 5.27 -16.88
N LYS A 29 -5.61 5.23 -16.10
CA LYS A 29 -5.54 5.35 -14.63
C LYS A 29 -4.66 4.25 -14.01
N GLU A 30 -4.74 3.05 -14.56
CA GLU A 30 -3.98 1.89 -14.11
C GLU A 30 -2.47 2.12 -14.27
N LEU A 31 -2.04 2.67 -15.41
CA LEU A 31 -0.64 3.00 -15.65
C LEU A 31 -0.12 4.04 -14.65
N LEU A 32 -0.91 5.06 -14.36
CA LEU A 32 -0.54 6.06 -13.34
C LEU A 32 -0.39 5.45 -11.95
N GLU A 33 -1.25 4.51 -11.57
CA GLU A 33 -1.14 3.79 -10.30
C GLU A 33 0.14 2.92 -10.23
N PHE A 34 0.49 2.24 -11.33
CA PHE A 34 1.77 1.50 -11.39
C PHE A 34 2.98 2.44 -11.29
N LYS A 35 2.96 3.56 -12.01
CA LYS A 35 4.05 4.55 -11.95
C LYS A 35 4.17 5.20 -10.58
N ARG A 36 3.07 5.43 -9.89
CA ARG A 36 3.08 5.91 -8.50
C ARG A 36 3.75 4.92 -7.56
N LYS A 37 3.45 3.62 -7.69
CA LYS A 37 4.08 2.57 -6.89
C LYS A 37 5.58 2.45 -7.21
N GLU A 38 5.94 2.48 -8.48
CA GLU A 38 7.34 2.45 -8.93
C GLU A 38 8.12 3.63 -8.33
N LEU A 39 7.60 4.84 -8.40
CA LEU A 39 8.23 6.02 -7.79
C LEU A 39 8.45 5.83 -6.28
N TYR A 40 7.46 5.30 -5.58
CA TYR A 40 7.58 5.03 -4.15
C TYR A 40 8.75 4.10 -3.84
N TYR A 41 8.86 2.98 -4.56
CA TYR A 41 9.96 2.03 -4.38
C TYR A 41 11.33 2.64 -4.74
N LEU A 42 11.40 3.41 -5.81
CA LEU A 42 12.62 4.10 -6.20
C LEU A 42 13.06 5.10 -5.13
N LEU A 43 12.14 5.93 -4.62
CA LEU A 43 12.45 6.88 -3.55
C LEU A 43 12.90 6.16 -2.28
N ALA A 44 12.19 5.12 -1.86
CA ALA A 44 12.54 4.35 -0.66
C ALA A 44 13.87 3.59 -0.78
N HIS A 45 14.28 3.24 -2.00
CA HIS A 45 15.54 2.51 -2.22
C HIS A 45 16.76 3.43 -2.37
N TYR A 46 16.59 4.56 -3.07
CA TYR A 46 17.72 5.41 -3.45
C TYR A 46 17.95 6.60 -2.51
N TYR A 47 17.00 6.93 -1.64
CA TYR A 47 17.12 8.04 -0.70
C TYR A 47 16.89 7.60 0.74
N THR A 48 17.57 8.25 1.65
CA THR A 48 17.33 8.13 3.10
C THR A 48 16.13 8.97 3.52
N ASP A 49 15.55 8.65 4.68
CA ASP A 49 14.45 9.44 5.29
C ASP A 49 14.86 10.91 5.50
N TYR A 50 16.12 11.14 5.81
CA TYR A 50 16.66 12.50 5.99
C TYR A 50 16.65 13.29 4.66
N GLU A 51 17.09 12.67 3.55
CA GLU A 51 17.09 13.31 2.22
C GLU A 51 15.66 13.59 1.72
N LEU A 52 14.71 12.73 2.05
CA LEU A 52 13.31 12.89 1.65
C LEU A 52 12.51 13.84 2.55
N SER A 53 13.00 14.13 3.75
CA SER A 53 12.29 14.95 4.74
C SER A 53 11.80 16.30 4.20
N PRO A 54 12.58 17.09 3.42
CA PRO A 54 12.10 18.37 2.87
C PRO A 54 10.96 18.21 1.87
N ILE A 55 11.00 17.12 1.06
CA ILE A 55 9.94 16.83 0.08
C ILE A 55 8.68 16.38 0.80
N VAL A 56 8.80 15.47 1.77
CA VAL A 56 7.67 15.00 2.58
C VAL A 56 7.03 16.15 3.34
N HIS A 57 7.84 17.06 3.89
CA HIS A 57 7.32 18.26 4.55
C HIS A 57 6.59 19.20 3.58
N SER A 58 7.12 19.42 2.38
CA SER A 58 6.47 20.22 1.33
C SER A 58 5.18 19.57 0.85
N LEU A 59 5.19 18.26 0.61
CA LEU A 59 4.02 17.49 0.17
C LEU A 59 2.96 17.40 1.29
N SER A 60 3.34 17.39 2.55
CA SER A 60 2.39 17.38 3.68
C SER A 60 1.56 18.66 3.77
N GLN A 61 2.02 19.74 3.18
CA GLN A 61 1.21 20.97 3.05
C GLN A 61 0.15 20.86 1.95
N TYR A 62 0.34 19.95 0.97
CA TYR A 62 -0.60 19.71 -0.14
C TYR A 62 -1.46 18.46 0.08
N THR A 63 -0.93 17.45 0.78
CA THR A 63 -1.73 16.30 1.22
C THR A 63 -2.44 16.71 2.50
N SER A 64 -3.77 16.55 2.58
CA SER A 64 -4.46 16.86 3.83
C SER A 64 -3.77 16.11 4.98
N SER A 65 -3.63 16.74 6.12
CA SER A 65 -3.02 16.11 7.31
C SER A 65 -3.69 14.77 7.64
N PHE A 66 -4.94 14.59 7.23
CA PHE A 66 -5.72 13.39 7.39
C PHE A 66 -5.25 12.25 6.45
N GLU A 67 -5.01 12.52 5.16
CA GLU A 67 -4.48 11.50 4.23
C GLU A 67 -3.12 10.97 4.70
N TYR A 68 -2.22 11.88 5.05
CA TYR A 68 -0.92 11.51 5.59
C TYR A 68 -1.05 10.66 6.86
N PHE A 69 -1.94 11.05 7.76
CA PHE A 69 -2.23 10.29 8.98
C PHE A 69 -2.68 8.86 8.66
N ILE A 70 -3.63 8.68 7.72
CA ILE A 70 -4.10 7.37 7.29
C ILE A 70 -2.97 6.54 6.67
N LEU A 71 -2.24 7.09 5.70
CA LEU A 71 -1.17 6.38 5.02
C LEU A 71 -0.02 5.99 5.95
N LYS A 72 0.27 6.80 6.95
CA LYS A 72 1.29 6.50 7.96
C LYS A 72 0.90 5.34 8.89
N HIS A 73 -0.37 5.26 9.27
CA HIS A 73 -0.80 4.35 10.35
C HIS A 73 -1.57 3.11 9.87
N HIS A 74 -1.99 3.02 8.60
CA HIS A 74 -2.86 1.94 8.11
C HIS A 74 -2.33 0.52 8.28
N LYS A 75 -1.01 0.32 8.30
CA LYS A 75 -0.39 -1.00 8.50
C LYS A 75 -0.51 -1.52 9.93
N GLN A 76 -0.60 -0.61 10.90
CA GLN A 76 -0.60 -0.93 12.33
C GLN A 76 -2.01 -1.00 12.91
N ILE A 77 -2.98 -0.32 12.30
CA ILE A 77 -4.34 -0.18 12.80
C ILE A 77 -5.26 -1.17 12.11
N LYS A 78 -6.07 -1.86 12.92
CA LYS A 78 -6.91 -2.98 12.46
C LYS A 78 -8.39 -2.65 12.37
N SER A 79 -8.84 -1.55 12.97
CA SER A 79 -10.25 -1.15 12.97
C SER A 79 -10.46 0.33 12.66
N VAL A 80 -11.65 0.68 12.19
CA VAL A 80 -12.06 2.08 11.96
C VAL A 80 -12.12 2.84 13.27
N GLU A 81 -12.51 2.16 14.33
CA GLU A 81 -12.63 2.65 15.70
C GLU A 81 -11.25 3.08 16.24
N ASP A 82 -10.23 2.22 16.06
CA ASP A 82 -8.84 2.52 16.47
C ASP A 82 -8.29 3.71 15.69
N PHE A 83 -8.58 3.80 14.38
CA PHE A 83 -8.19 4.95 13.58
C PHE A 83 -8.82 6.24 14.08
N ALA A 84 -10.13 6.21 14.36
CA ALA A 84 -10.84 7.37 14.87
C ALA A 84 -10.25 7.81 16.21
N GLN A 85 -10.02 6.87 17.11
CA GLN A 85 -9.43 7.12 18.43
C GLN A 85 -8.02 7.72 18.32
N LEU A 86 -7.13 7.11 17.50
CA LEU A 86 -5.76 7.59 17.32
C LEU A 86 -5.73 9.02 16.73
N GLY A 87 -6.66 9.34 15.82
CA GLY A 87 -6.78 10.66 15.20
C GLY A 87 -7.54 11.70 16.04
N GLY A 88 -8.05 11.31 17.21
CA GLY A 88 -8.85 12.21 18.06
C GLY A 88 -10.24 12.52 17.51
N TYR A 89 -10.78 11.65 16.65
CA TYR A 89 -12.09 11.83 16.04
C TYR A 89 -13.16 10.94 16.69
N SER A 90 -14.41 11.37 16.68
CA SER A 90 -15.50 10.41 16.81
C SER A 90 -15.58 9.50 15.58
N VAL A 91 -16.03 8.25 15.75
CA VAL A 91 -16.14 7.28 14.63
C VAL A 91 -16.98 7.84 13.48
N THR A 92 -18.07 8.53 13.80
CA THR A 92 -18.96 9.16 12.81
C THR A 92 -18.23 10.26 12.02
N THR A 93 -17.51 11.13 12.72
CA THR A 93 -16.71 12.20 12.08
C THR A 93 -15.61 11.63 11.23
N PHE A 94 -14.88 10.62 11.72
CA PHE A 94 -13.84 9.94 11.00
C PHE A 94 -14.34 9.35 9.68
N ARG A 95 -15.43 8.55 9.73
CA ARG A 95 -16.04 7.94 8.54
C ARG A 95 -16.47 8.97 7.50
N ARG A 96 -17.02 10.10 7.94
CA ARG A 96 -17.43 11.20 7.05
C ARG A 96 -16.22 11.84 6.35
N ILE A 97 -15.18 12.19 7.10
CA ILE A 97 -13.94 12.78 6.56
C ILE A 97 -13.27 11.79 5.61
N PHE A 98 -13.14 10.53 6.04
CA PHE A 98 -12.52 9.49 5.23
C PHE A 98 -13.20 9.34 3.88
N LYS A 99 -14.53 9.20 3.86
CA LYS A 99 -15.31 9.08 2.63
C LYS A 99 -15.17 10.31 1.73
N ALA A 100 -15.10 11.50 2.30
CA ALA A 100 -14.93 12.74 1.52
C ALA A 100 -13.54 12.81 0.85
N ILE A 101 -12.49 12.31 1.50
CA ILE A 101 -11.10 12.37 1.00
C ILE A 101 -10.78 11.20 0.09
N PHE A 102 -11.12 9.96 0.50
CA PHE A 102 -10.77 8.74 -0.24
C PHE A 102 -11.87 8.28 -1.22
N ASN A 103 -13.02 8.96 -1.24
CA ASN A 103 -14.18 8.64 -2.07
C ASN A 103 -14.73 7.21 -1.89
N GLU A 104 -14.41 6.56 -0.78
CA GLU A 104 -14.90 5.22 -0.40
C GLU A 104 -15.00 5.10 1.13
N PRO A 105 -15.82 4.17 1.65
CA PRO A 105 -15.91 3.92 3.09
C PRO A 105 -14.59 3.42 3.68
N ALA A 106 -14.24 3.90 4.88
CA ALA A 106 -12.99 3.54 5.56
C ALA A 106 -12.80 2.02 5.73
N TYR A 107 -13.86 1.31 6.12
CA TYR A 107 -13.82 -0.14 6.29
C TYR A 107 -13.49 -0.88 4.98
N GLU A 108 -14.11 -0.49 3.87
CA GLU A 108 -13.88 -1.11 2.55
C GLU A 108 -12.44 -0.87 2.09
N TRP A 109 -11.95 0.34 2.25
CA TRP A 109 -10.57 0.69 1.96
C TRP A 109 -9.58 -0.14 2.80
N MET A 110 -9.79 -0.22 4.12
CA MET A 110 -8.96 -1.03 5.02
C MET A 110 -8.98 -2.51 4.63
N MET A 111 -10.14 -3.03 4.24
CA MET A 111 -10.26 -4.42 3.79
C MET A 111 -9.52 -4.67 2.47
N LYS A 112 -9.50 -3.70 1.55
CA LYS A 112 -8.67 -3.79 0.34
C LYS A 112 -7.19 -3.86 0.71
N GLN A 113 -6.70 -2.93 1.52
CA GLN A 113 -5.30 -2.90 1.96
C GLN A 113 -4.90 -4.21 2.66
N ARG A 114 -5.77 -4.73 3.53
CA ARG A 114 -5.55 -6.01 4.21
C ARG A 114 -5.47 -7.18 3.23
N LYS A 115 -6.38 -7.26 2.25
CA LYS A 115 -6.37 -8.29 1.22
C LYS A 115 -5.10 -8.23 0.37
N GLU A 116 -4.73 -7.05 -0.10
CA GLU A 116 -3.50 -6.84 -0.89
C GLU A 116 -2.25 -7.28 -0.10
N SER A 117 -2.15 -6.89 1.17
CA SER A 117 -1.03 -7.27 2.03
C SER A 117 -0.97 -8.78 2.27
N ILE A 118 -2.09 -9.44 2.54
CA ILE A 118 -2.16 -10.90 2.71
C ILE A 118 -1.73 -11.60 1.42
N LEU A 119 -2.28 -11.19 0.29
CA LEU A 119 -1.97 -11.81 -1.00
C LEU A 119 -0.49 -11.66 -1.35
N TYR A 120 0.07 -10.46 -1.13
CA TYR A 120 1.50 -10.19 -1.30
C TYR A 120 2.37 -11.11 -0.43
N GLN A 121 2.05 -11.22 0.87
CA GLN A 121 2.82 -12.06 1.77
C GLN A 121 2.72 -13.56 1.43
N LEU A 122 1.53 -14.02 1.01
CA LEU A 122 1.35 -15.40 0.58
C LEU A 122 2.18 -15.74 -0.67
N ARG A 123 2.31 -14.81 -1.61
CA ARG A 123 2.99 -15.01 -2.89
C ARG A 123 4.50 -14.78 -2.81
N TYR A 124 4.91 -13.69 -2.20
CA TYR A 124 6.25 -13.13 -2.39
C TYR A 124 7.14 -13.13 -1.14
N THR A 125 6.68 -13.75 -0.04
CA THR A 125 7.50 -13.86 1.18
C THR A 125 7.57 -15.29 1.68
N ASP A 126 8.61 -15.57 2.50
CA ASP A 126 8.78 -16.87 3.17
C ASP A 126 8.07 -16.95 4.52
N ALA A 127 7.34 -15.89 4.92
CA ALA A 127 6.55 -15.90 6.15
C ALA A 127 5.60 -17.11 6.18
N SER A 128 5.53 -17.83 7.27
CA SER A 128 4.65 -18.98 7.41
C SER A 128 3.17 -18.56 7.32
N ILE A 129 2.31 -19.47 6.91
CA ILE A 129 0.86 -19.22 6.86
C ILE A 129 0.32 -18.81 8.24
N SER A 130 0.90 -19.36 9.32
CA SER A 130 0.56 -19.00 10.69
C SER A 130 0.96 -17.57 11.04
N GLU A 131 2.18 -17.15 10.68
CA GLU A 131 2.63 -15.77 10.90
C GLU A 131 1.76 -14.77 10.15
N ILE A 132 1.42 -15.05 8.89
CA ILE A 132 0.51 -14.19 8.12
C ILE A 132 -0.88 -14.13 8.77
N CYS A 133 -1.42 -15.29 9.16
CA CYS A 133 -2.72 -15.40 9.82
C CYS A 133 -2.79 -14.50 11.07
N PHE A 134 -1.89 -14.73 12.02
CA PHE A 134 -1.89 -14.01 13.30
C PHE A 134 -1.42 -12.55 13.15
N GLY A 135 -0.45 -12.28 12.26
CA GLY A 135 -0.01 -10.93 11.93
C GLY A 135 -1.14 -10.04 11.41
N HIS A 136 -2.06 -10.62 10.66
CA HIS A 136 -3.28 -9.93 10.19
C HIS A 136 -4.46 -10.00 11.18
N GLY A 137 -4.25 -10.51 12.40
CA GLY A 137 -5.25 -10.50 13.47
C GLY A 137 -6.39 -11.51 13.29
N PHE A 138 -6.15 -12.63 12.61
CA PHE A 138 -7.07 -13.76 12.62
C PHE A 138 -6.81 -14.61 13.85
N GLU A 139 -7.89 -15.06 14.48
CA GLU A 139 -7.83 -15.87 15.70
C GLU A 139 -7.47 -17.33 15.44
N SER A 140 -7.71 -17.82 14.20
CA SER A 140 -7.43 -19.21 13.83
C SER A 140 -7.10 -19.37 12.35
N LEU A 141 -6.31 -20.40 12.05
CA LEU A 141 -5.98 -20.80 10.68
C LEU A 141 -7.23 -21.20 9.88
N SER A 142 -8.24 -21.76 10.52
CA SER A 142 -9.51 -22.12 9.86
C SER A 142 -10.26 -20.87 9.40
N HIS A 143 -10.37 -19.85 10.25
CA HIS A 143 -10.98 -18.58 9.90
C HIS A 143 -10.21 -17.88 8.78
N PHE A 144 -8.87 -17.84 8.87
CA PHE A 144 -8.01 -17.31 7.82
C PHE A 144 -8.16 -18.05 6.49
N SER A 145 -8.21 -19.39 6.50
CA SER A 145 -8.40 -20.20 5.30
C SER A 145 -9.74 -19.90 4.61
N ASN A 146 -10.81 -19.78 5.39
CA ASN A 146 -12.13 -19.40 4.87
C ASN A 146 -12.13 -17.97 4.29
N PHE A 147 -11.45 -17.04 4.94
CA PHE A 147 -11.26 -15.69 4.41
C PHE A 147 -10.54 -15.70 3.07
N CYS A 148 -9.44 -16.45 2.94
CA CYS A 148 -8.69 -16.56 1.69
C CYS A 148 -9.52 -17.18 0.57
N LYS A 149 -10.24 -18.27 0.83
CA LYS A 149 -11.15 -18.86 -0.15
C LYS A 149 -12.21 -17.88 -0.63
N LYS A 150 -12.83 -17.13 0.28
CA LYS A 150 -13.85 -16.14 -0.05
C LYS A 150 -13.29 -14.93 -0.79
N SER A 151 -12.08 -14.48 -0.45
CA SER A 151 -11.49 -13.26 -0.98
C SER A 151 -10.67 -13.47 -2.26
N PHE A 152 -10.03 -14.63 -2.40
CA PHE A 152 -9.06 -14.93 -3.47
C PHE A 152 -9.40 -16.20 -4.26
N GLY A 153 -10.49 -16.89 -3.89
CA GLY A 153 -10.94 -18.09 -4.59
C GLY A 153 -10.20 -19.39 -4.20
N ASP A 154 -9.17 -19.32 -3.33
CA ASP A 154 -8.39 -20.51 -2.98
C ASP A 154 -7.86 -20.47 -1.54
N SER A 155 -7.33 -21.62 -1.07
CA SER A 155 -6.71 -21.73 0.23
C SER A 155 -5.34 -21.03 0.28
N PRO A 156 -4.85 -20.56 1.47
CA PRO A 156 -3.54 -19.96 1.58
C PRO A 156 -2.40 -20.83 1.04
N ARG A 157 -2.48 -22.15 1.24
CA ARG A 157 -1.49 -23.11 0.74
C ARG A 157 -1.45 -23.17 -0.78
N ASN A 158 -2.62 -23.23 -1.40
CA ASN A 158 -2.74 -23.30 -2.84
C ASN A 158 -2.30 -21.99 -3.52
N ILE A 159 -2.66 -20.83 -2.93
CA ILE A 159 -2.21 -19.52 -3.43
C ILE A 159 -0.67 -19.47 -3.47
N ARG A 160 -0.01 -19.91 -2.40
CA ARG A 160 1.46 -19.95 -2.31
C ARG A 160 2.08 -20.94 -3.31
N LYS A 161 1.46 -22.11 -3.48
CA LYS A 161 1.96 -23.15 -4.38
C LYS A 161 1.94 -22.72 -5.85
N LYS A 162 0.85 -22.13 -6.30
CA LYS A 162 0.68 -21.64 -7.67
C LYS A 162 1.78 -20.64 -8.04
N GLU A 163 2.11 -19.69 -7.17
CA GLU A 163 3.15 -18.71 -7.41
C GLU A 163 4.55 -19.35 -7.55
N LYS A 164 4.85 -20.36 -6.71
CA LYS A 164 6.14 -21.08 -6.79
C LYS A 164 6.26 -21.92 -8.06
N GLU A 165 5.16 -22.46 -8.57
CA GLU A 165 5.12 -23.21 -9.83
C GLU A 165 5.26 -22.30 -11.06
N GLU A 166 4.68 -21.08 -11.01
CA GLU A 166 4.78 -20.09 -12.08
C GLU A 166 6.17 -19.42 -12.14
N THR A 167 6.88 -19.35 -11.01
CA THR A 167 8.21 -18.73 -10.91
C THR A 167 9.38 -19.71 -11.10
N SER A 168 9.11 -21.02 -11.14
CA SER A 168 10.14 -22.03 -11.46
C SER A 168 10.18 -22.23 -12.99
N PRO A 169 11.24 -21.78 -13.70
CA PRO A 169 11.36 -22.09 -15.12
C PRO A 169 11.48 -23.59 -15.27
N ASN A 170 10.66 -24.18 -16.14
CA ASN A 170 10.78 -25.56 -16.59
C ASN A 170 12.25 -25.84 -16.97
N THR A 171 12.89 -26.70 -16.17
CA THR A 171 14.19 -27.30 -16.52
C THR A 171 13.95 -28.38 -17.56
#